data_dc06bcad20048a748b7c37c062830847
#
_entry.id   dc06bcad20048a748b7c37c062830847
#
_cell.length_a   1.000
_cell.length_b   1.000
_cell.length_c   1.000
_cell.angle_alpha   90.00
_cell.angle_beta   90.00
_cell.angle_gamma   90.00
#
_symmetry.space_group_name_H-M   'P 1'
#
loop_
_entity.id
_entity.type
_entity.pdbx_description
1 polymer ?
#
loop_
_entity_poly.entity_id
_entity_poly.type
_entity_poly.pdbx_seq_one_letter_code
_entity_poly.pdbx_strand_id
1 'polypeptide(L)'
;MFNAHVLELPEARDVNQALQAVGVQAQGQPILRRKGLFRIVRLQGVGYREALIAKQEMLGAGGDAATPKGTVEFTSDEGDVILLGTPQHFKRFLGKMKHQPFRSAALAAEVEEALAHYARDAYVLRFPNFEIPLQRTVVMGILNVTPDSFADGGRYLEPQAAIDRAVEMVQEGASLVDVGAESTSPGSEPVSAAEEWKRLEPVLAGVLDHVNVPISVDTYKPETAAKALDLGATMVNDVTSLRDPKMVALVAQHDVPAVLMHMLGEPKTMQKSPEYEDVVADIVRFLRARISDAVEGGVGPENLVVDPGIGFGKTVDHNLQILRQLGAFRSLGRPILVGVSRKTFLGKLLDAEVEDRLEGGLAAAVLAVRHGARIIRTHDVKETVRALAIADAILGKSPA
;
A
#
# COMPACT_ATOMS: atom_id res chain seq x y z
N MET A 1 33.56 -31.72 8.82
CA MET A 1 32.10 -31.47 8.62
C MET A 1 31.96 -29.99 8.28
N PHE A 2 31.25 -29.62 7.17
CA PHE A 2 31.19 -28.25 6.65
C PHE A 2 29.95 -27.49 7.07
N ASN A 3 29.06 -28.06 7.91
CA ASN A 3 27.83 -27.44 8.45
C ASN A 3 26.98 -26.67 7.40
N ALA A 4 26.66 -27.34 6.29
CA ALA A 4 25.90 -26.72 5.19
C ALA A 4 24.45 -26.43 5.63
N HIS A 5 23.96 -25.19 5.36
CA HIS A 5 22.59 -24.77 5.58
C HIS A 5 22.18 -23.73 4.54
N VAL A 6 20.85 -23.60 4.29
CA VAL A 6 20.29 -22.64 3.34
C VAL A 6 20.02 -21.31 4.05
N LEU A 7 20.37 -20.20 3.39
CA LEU A 7 20.06 -18.84 3.84
C LEU A 7 18.85 -18.31 3.08
N GLU A 8 17.87 -17.74 3.81
CA GLU A 8 16.76 -16.99 3.22
C GLU A 8 17.09 -15.50 3.28
N LEU A 9 17.48 -14.93 2.14
CA LEU A 9 17.95 -13.55 2.00
C LEU A 9 17.07 -12.78 0.99
N PRO A 10 15.86 -12.38 1.38
CA PRO A 10 14.89 -11.77 0.46
C PRO A 10 15.25 -10.35 0.03
N GLU A 11 16.02 -9.62 0.84
CA GLU A 11 16.35 -8.22 0.61
C GLU A 11 17.85 -8.00 0.34
N ALA A 12 18.16 -6.90 -0.34
CA ALA A 12 19.52 -6.57 -0.72
C ALA A 12 20.48 -6.40 0.48
N ARG A 13 19.96 -5.89 1.61
CA ARG A 13 20.72 -5.74 2.86
C ARG A 13 21.09 -7.08 3.46
N ASP A 14 20.18 -8.06 3.42
CA ASP A 14 20.43 -9.40 3.98
C ASP A 14 21.55 -10.10 3.22
N VAL A 15 21.53 -9.99 1.87
CA VAL A 15 22.62 -10.49 1.02
C VAL A 15 23.94 -9.78 1.36
N ASN A 16 23.93 -8.45 1.55
CA ASN A 16 25.14 -7.71 1.93
C ASN A 16 25.69 -8.18 3.27
N GLN A 17 24.84 -8.36 4.29
CA GLN A 17 25.28 -8.85 5.61
C GLN A 17 25.90 -10.25 5.51
N ALA A 18 25.29 -11.16 4.76
CA ALA A 18 25.85 -12.50 4.55
C ALA A 18 27.21 -12.45 3.82
N LEU A 19 27.36 -11.59 2.81
CA LEU A 19 28.63 -11.41 2.09
C LEU A 19 29.72 -10.81 3.00
N GLN A 20 29.36 -9.87 3.85
CA GLN A 20 30.29 -9.29 4.84
C GLN A 20 30.72 -10.32 5.89
N ALA A 21 29.79 -11.14 6.38
CA ALA A 21 30.07 -12.18 7.37
C ALA A 21 31.10 -13.22 6.90
N VAL A 22 31.16 -13.50 5.59
CA VAL A 22 32.17 -14.38 4.98
C VAL A 22 33.42 -13.62 4.49
N GLY A 23 33.55 -12.33 4.76
CA GLY A 23 34.75 -11.54 4.45
C GLY A 23 34.88 -11.14 2.97
N VAL A 24 33.78 -11.03 2.20
CA VAL A 24 33.84 -10.56 0.82
C VAL A 24 34.33 -9.13 0.74
N GLN A 25 35.35 -8.88 -0.09
CA GLN A 25 35.91 -7.53 -0.31
C GLN A 25 34.82 -6.55 -0.82
N ALA A 26 34.89 -5.29 -0.37
CA ALA A 26 33.91 -4.26 -0.67
C ALA A 26 33.62 -4.09 -2.18
N GLN A 27 34.66 -4.20 -3.04
CA GLN A 27 34.51 -4.10 -4.49
C GLN A 27 33.69 -5.25 -5.10
N GLY A 28 33.71 -6.44 -4.50
CA GLY A 28 32.99 -7.63 -4.96
C GLY A 28 31.51 -7.67 -4.52
N GLN A 29 31.19 -7.02 -3.40
CA GLN A 29 29.86 -7.07 -2.81
C GLN A 29 28.72 -6.61 -3.75
N PRO A 30 28.82 -5.46 -4.48
CA PRO A 30 27.76 -5.01 -5.39
C PRO A 30 27.48 -6.00 -6.53
N ILE A 31 28.52 -6.71 -7.00
CA ILE A 31 28.42 -7.72 -8.06
C ILE A 31 27.68 -8.95 -7.54
N LEU A 32 28.12 -9.49 -6.38
CA LEU A 32 27.56 -10.69 -5.78
C LEU A 32 26.12 -10.43 -5.27
N ARG A 33 25.84 -9.27 -4.69
CA ARG A 33 24.48 -8.87 -4.28
C ARG A 33 23.47 -8.99 -5.41
N ARG A 34 23.82 -8.52 -6.63
CA ARG A 34 22.94 -8.64 -7.81
C ARG A 34 22.71 -10.08 -8.26
N LYS A 35 23.56 -11.00 -7.86
CA LYS A 35 23.42 -12.45 -8.16
C LYS A 35 22.72 -13.20 -7.03
N GLY A 36 22.79 -12.70 -5.80
CA GLY A 36 22.19 -13.33 -4.62
C GLY A 36 20.68 -13.09 -4.48
N LEU A 37 20.09 -12.21 -5.30
CA LEU A 37 18.66 -11.96 -5.32
C LEU A 37 18.02 -12.60 -6.55
N PHE A 38 16.78 -13.06 -6.41
CA PHE A 38 15.97 -13.53 -7.53
C PHE A 38 14.67 -12.72 -7.60
N ARG A 39 14.23 -12.38 -8.82
CA ARG A 39 13.00 -11.64 -9.06
C ARG A 39 12.17 -12.32 -10.11
N ILE A 40 10.86 -12.30 -9.90
CA ILE A 40 9.85 -12.79 -10.84
C ILE A 40 9.01 -11.59 -11.22
N VAL A 41 8.97 -11.25 -12.50
CA VAL A 41 8.20 -10.13 -13.03
C VAL A 41 7.11 -10.67 -13.95
N ARG A 42 5.85 -10.39 -13.63
CA ARG A 42 4.71 -10.71 -14.47
C ARG A 42 4.34 -9.49 -15.31
N LEU A 43 4.13 -9.72 -16.59
CA LEU A 43 3.63 -8.77 -17.57
C LEU A 43 2.29 -9.29 -18.08
N GLN A 44 1.29 -8.43 -18.20
CA GLN A 44 -0.04 -8.79 -18.70
C GLN A 44 -0.28 -8.21 -20.08
N GLY A 45 -1.04 -8.94 -20.94
CA GLY A 45 -1.42 -8.47 -22.27
C GLY A 45 -0.23 -8.20 -23.19
N VAL A 46 0.80 -9.04 -23.14
CA VAL A 46 1.98 -8.92 -23.99
C VAL A 46 1.69 -9.54 -25.34
N GLY A 47 1.87 -8.79 -26.44
CA GLY A 47 1.75 -9.30 -27.78
C GLY A 47 2.71 -10.47 -28.06
N TYR A 48 2.30 -11.43 -28.87
CA TYR A 48 3.10 -12.66 -29.11
C TYR A 48 4.52 -12.36 -29.63
N ARG A 49 4.70 -11.30 -30.42
CA ARG A 49 6.01 -10.89 -30.94
C ARG A 49 6.95 -10.42 -29.84
N GLU A 50 6.46 -9.52 -28.99
CA GLU A 50 7.18 -9.03 -27.83
C GLU A 50 7.46 -10.16 -26.83
N ALA A 51 6.51 -11.08 -26.65
CA ALA A 51 6.67 -12.24 -25.77
C ALA A 51 7.79 -13.17 -26.23
N LEU A 52 7.88 -13.46 -27.54
CA LEU A 52 8.95 -14.28 -28.13
C LEU A 52 10.32 -13.61 -28.02
N ILE A 53 10.39 -12.30 -28.32
CA ILE A 53 11.61 -11.52 -28.19
C ILE A 53 12.05 -11.48 -26.72
N ALA A 54 11.13 -11.17 -25.79
CA ALA A 54 11.42 -11.14 -24.37
C ALA A 54 11.94 -12.48 -23.85
N LYS A 55 11.35 -13.60 -24.30
CA LYS A 55 11.84 -14.94 -23.95
C LYS A 55 13.27 -15.17 -24.44
N GLN A 56 13.55 -14.87 -25.71
CA GLN A 56 14.87 -15.05 -26.30
C GLN A 56 15.93 -14.19 -25.61
N GLU A 57 15.61 -12.92 -25.34
CA GLU A 57 16.56 -12.00 -24.71
C GLU A 57 16.76 -12.33 -23.22
N MET A 58 15.72 -12.84 -22.52
CA MET A 58 15.87 -13.24 -21.12
C MET A 58 16.72 -14.51 -20.99
N LEU A 59 16.53 -15.50 -21.85
CA LEU A 59 17.39 -16.68 -21.97
C LEU A 59 18.85 -16.29 -22.28
N GLY A 60 19.03 -15.40 -23.27
CA GLY A 60 20.37 -14.89 -23.64
C GLY A 60 21.03 -14.02 -22.55
N ALA A 61 20.27 -13.52 -21.60
CA ALA A 61 20.78 -12.81 -20.41
C ALA A 61 21.18 -13.77 -19.27
N GLY A 62 20.78 -15.04 -19.35
CA GLY A 62 21.01 -16.08 -18.35
C GLY A 62 19.86 -16.27 -17.36
N GLY A 63 18.73 -15.61 -17.58
CA GLY A 63 17.46 -15.83 -16.89
C GLY A 63 16.55 -16.78 -17.66
N ASP A 64 15.26 -16.72 -17.39
CA ASP A 64 14.24 -17.49 -18.12
C ASP A 64 12.95 -16.67 -18.30
N ALA A 65 12.07 -17.13 -19.18
CA ALA A 65 10.75 -16.54 -19.37
C ALA A 65 9.69 -17.60 -19.70
N ALA A 66 8.60 -17.58 -18.96
CA ALA A 66 7.41 -18.37 -19.25
C ALA A 66 6.44 -17.56 -20.13
N THR A 67 6.01 -18.16 -21.24
CA THR A 67 5.03 -17.60 -22.18
C THR A 67 3.86 -18.55 -22.32
N PRO A 68 2.65 -18.08 -22.68
CA PRO A 68 1.52 -18.94 -22.97
C PRO A 68 1.81 -19.93 -24.10
N LYS A 69 1.15 -21.10 -24.07
CA LYS A 69 1.31 -22.15 -25.09
C LYS A 69 1.07 -21.61 -26.50
N GLY A 70 0.03 -20.83 -26.71
CA GLY A 70 -0.32 -20.26 -28.02
C GLY A 70 0.66 -19.21 -28.58
N THR A 71 1.62 -18.72 -27.77
CA THR A 71 2.62 -17.73 -28.22
C THR A 71 3.51 -18.27 -29.35
N VAL A 72 4.01 -19.51 -29.24
CA VAL A 72 4.88 -20.13 -30.25
C VAL A 72 4.08 -20.61 -31.46
N GLU A 73 2.85 -21.02 -31.24
CA GLU A 73 1.94 -21.52 -32.27
C GLU A 73 1.24 -20.38 -33.04
N PHE A 74 1.42 -19.11 -32.61
CA PHE A 74 0.73 -17.91 -33.14
C PHE A 74 -0.80 -18.03 -33.10
N THR A 75 -1.32 -18.75 -32.12
CA THR A 75 -2.77 -18.96 -31.92
C THR A 75 -3.39 -17.98 -30.90
N SER A 76 -2.57 -17.15 -30.25
CA SER A 76 -3.00 -16.09 -29.34
C SER A 76 -2.33 -14.78 -29.73
N ASP A 77 -3.11 -13.71 -29.83
CA ASP A 77 -2.61 -12.38 -30.17
C ASP A 77 -1.81 -11.76 -29.02
N GLU A 78 -2.21 -12.04 -27.78
CA GLU A 78 -1.55 -11.54 -26.56
C GLU A 78 -1.70 -12.53 -25.40
N GLY A 79 -0.91 -12.35 -24.35
CA GLY A 79 -1.01 -13.15 -23.13
C GLY A 79 -0.04 -12.68 -22.05
N ASP A 80 -0.11 -13.34 -20.90
CA ASP A 80 0.75 -13.02 -19.77
C ASP A 80 2.13 -13.66 -19.91
N VAL A 81 3.17 -12.90 -19.60
CA VAL A 81 4.56 -13.36 -19.61
C VAL A 81 5.14 -13.25 -18.20
N ILE A 82 5.87 -14.28 -17.77
CA ILE A 82 6.63 -14.26 -16.52
C ILE A 82 8.13 -14.26 -16.84
N LEU A 83 8.83 -13.21 -16.42
CA LEU A 83 10.28 -13.13 -16.52
C LEU A 83 10.92 -13.55 -15.19
N LEU A 84 11.94 -14.41 -15.25
CA LEU A 84 12.58 -15.02 -14.09
C LEU A 84 14.09 -14.76 -14.12
N GLY A 85 14.63 -14.10 -13.13
CA GLY A 85 16.05 -13.84 -13.12
C GLY A 85 16.56 -13.06 -11.92
N THR A 86 17.89 -12.94 -11.85
CA THR A 86 18.56 -12.04 -10.92
C THR A 86 18.56 -10.61 -11.45
N PRO A 87 18.74 -9.57 -10.59
CA PRO A 87 18.94 -8.20 -11.04
C PRO A 87 20.04 -8.04 -12.12
N GLN A 88 21.05 -8.92 -12.12
CA GLN A 88 22.10 -8.92 -13.15
C GLN A 88 21.56 -9.42 -14.51
N HIS A 89 20.67 -10.42 -14.51
CA HIS A 89 20.01 -10.90 -15.71
C HIS A 89 19.07 -9.84 -16.28
N PHE A 90 18.27 -9.20 -15.44
CA PHE A 90 17.41 -8.09 -15.85
C PHE A 90 18.21 -6.92 -16.42
N LYS A 91 19.33 -6.54 -15.82
CA LYS A 91 20.19 -5.48 -16.38
C LYS A 91 20.62 -5.77 -17.82
N ARG A 92 21.02 -7.02 -18.11
CA ARG A 92 21.41 -7.44 -19.48
C ARG A 92 20.21 -7.48 -20.43
N PHE A 93 19.10 -8.05 -19.96
CA PHE A 93 17.84 -8.13 -20.69
C PHE A 93 17.35 -6.73 -21.10
N LEU A 94 17.24 -5.79 -20.18
CA LEU A 94 16.80 -4.42 -20.44
C LEU A 94 17.69 -3.69 -21.43
N GLY A 95 19.02 -3.88 -21.33
CA GLY A 95 19.96 -3.30 -22.27
C GLY A 95 19.75 -3.73 -23.70
N LYS A 96 19.33 -4.99 -23.92
CA LYS A 96 19.05 -5.53 -25.24
C LYS A 96 17.65 -5.19 -25.74
N MET A 97 16.62 -5.31 -24.87
CA MET A 97 15.23 -5.06 -25.21
C MET A 97 14.98 -3.64 -25.73
N LYS A 98 15.73 -2.64 -25.27
CA LYS A 98 15.63 -1.24 -25.72
C LYS A 98 15.93 -1.07 -27.23
N HIS A 99 16.62 -2.02 -27.84
CA HIS A 99 17.01 -2.00 -29.25
C HIS A 99 16.23 -2.99 -30.11
N GLN A 100 15.30 -3.74 -29.53
CA GLN A 100 14.46 -4.69 -30.24
C GLN A 100 13.25 -4.03 -30.92
N PRO A 101 12.74 -4.59 -32.03
CA PRO A 101 11.60 -4.03 -32.74
C PRO A 101 10.29 -4.10 -31.94
N PHE A 102 9.22 -3.56 -32.55
CA PHE A 102 7.86 -3.50 -32.02
C PHE A 102 7.80 -2.67 -30.71
N ARG A 103 6.97 -3.08 -29.76
CA ARG A 103 6.81 -2.41 -28.45
C ARG A 103 7.84 -2.84 -27.40
N SER A 104 8.94 -3.50 -27.82
CA SER A 104 9.94 -4.06 -26.92
C SER A 104 10.61 -3.01 -26.02
N ALA A 105 10.84 -1.81 -26.53
CA ALA A 105 11.39 -0.71 -25.72
C ALA A 105 10.42 -0.23 -24.64
N ALA A 106 9.12 -0.18 -24.93
CA ALA A 106 8.08 0.18 -23.94
C ALA A 106 7.97 -0.91 -22.86
N LEU A 107 7.96 -2.18 -23.26
CA LEU A 107 7.99 -3.31 -22.31
C LEU A 107 9.22 -3.25 -21.40
N ALA A 108 10.40 -2.94 -21.96
CA ALA A 108 11.62 -2.79 -21.20
C ALA A 108 11.52 -1.64 -20.17
N ALA A 109 10.93 -0.51 -20.55
CA ALA A 109 10.73 0.63 -19.66
C ALA A 109 9.82 0.28 -18.48
N GLU A 110 8.71 -0.40 -18.71
CA GLU A 110 7.80 -0.86 -17.65
C GLU A 110 8.46 -1.85 -16.68
N VAL A 111 9.26 -2.80 -17.21
CA VAL A 111 10.02 -3.73 -16.37
C VAL A 111 11.09 -3.01 -15.55
N GLU A 112 11.80 -2.06 -16.15
CA GLU A 112 12.84 -1.26 -15.47
C GLU A 112 12.24 -0.44 -14.34
N GLU A 113 11.12 0.22 -14.60
CA GLU A 113 10.38 1.01 -13.62
C GLU A 113 9.88 0.13 -12.47
N ALA A 114 9.19 -0.98 -12.77
CA ALA A 114 8.66 -1.89 -11.75
C ALA A 114 9.76 -2.45 -10.84
N LEU A 115 10.92 -2.80 -11.39
CA LEU A 115 12.07 -3.29 -10.62
C LEU A 115 12.72 -2.18 -9.77
N ALA A 116 12.82 -0.96 -10.30
CA ALA A 116 13.35 0.20 -9.58
C ALA A 116 12.43 0.57 -8.41
N HIS A 117 11.12 0.62 -8.66
CA HIS A 117 10.10 0.86 -7.64
C HIS A 117 10.10 -0.22 -6.56
N TYR A 118 10.12 -1.50 -6.96
CA TYR A 118 10.17 -2.62 -6.01
C TYR A 118 11.39 -2.57 -5.08
N ALA A 119 12.51 -2.09 -5.59
CA ALA A 119 13.75 -1.98 -4.82
C ALA A 119 13.82 -0.73 -3.93
N ARG A 120 12.87 0.19 -4.06
CA ARG A 120 12.83 1.43 -3.28
C ARG A 120 12.44 1.13 -1.83
N ASP A 121 13.29 1.54 -0.90
CA ASP A 121 13.10 1.33 0.54
C ASP A 121 12.86 2.63 1.31
N ALA A 122 13.28 3.77 0.76
CA ALA A 122 13.19 5.05 1.42
C ALA A 122 12.00 5.85 0.90
N TYR A 123 11.08 6.15 1.81
CA TYR A 123 9.95 7.05 1.58
C TYR A 123 9.90 8.07 2.72
N VAL A 124 9.40 9.26 2.42
CA VAL A 124 9.13 10.32 3.40
C VAL A 124 7.77 10.90 3.08
N LEU A 125 6.89 10.94 4.06
CA LEU A 125 5.66 11.74 3.97
C LEU A 125 6.01 13.17 4.37
N ARG A 126 5.66 14.13 3.52
CA ARG A 126 5.87 15.55 3.76
C ARG A 126 4.55 16.24 3.99
N PHE A 127 4.49 16.97 5.07
CA PHE A 127 3.36 17.80 5.46
C PHE A 127 3.85 19.23 5.65
N PRO A 128 2.98 20.25 5.68
CA PRO A 128 3.43 21.64 5.81
C PRO A 128 4.39 21.90 6.99
N ASN A 129 4.18 21.21 8.12
CA ASN A 129 4.95 21.39 9.36
C ASN A 129 5.63 20.12 9.87
N PHE A 130 5.57 19.01 9.11
CA PHE A 130 6.08 17.71 9.56
C PHE A 130 6.78 16.98 8.41
N GLU A 131 7.76 16.17 8.75
CA GLU A 131 8.28 15.12 7.87
C GLU A 131 8.26 13.80 8.65
N ILE A 132 7.67 12.76 8.04
CA ILE A 132 7.66 11.41 8.61
C ILE A 132 8.44 10.49 7.69
N PRO A 133 9.68 10.12 8.06
CA PRO A 133 10.44 9.12 7.34
C PRO A 133 9.86 7.74 7.58
N LEU A 134 9.60 6.99 6.48
CA LEU A 134 8.99 5.67 6.51
C LEU A 134 10.01 4.51 6.51
N GLN A 135 11.21 4.74 7.04
CA GLN A 135 12.20 3.67 7.27
C GLN A 135 11.69 2.67 8.31
N ARG A 136 10.94 3.15 9.30
CA ARG A 136 10.16 2.34 10.22
C ARG A 136 8.68 2.36 9.81
N THR A 137 7.96 1.38 10.29
CA THR A 137 6.51 1.33 10.11
C THR A 137 5.85 2.34 11.03
N VAL A 138 4.99 3.19 10.49
CA VAL A 138 4.22 4.17 11.25
C VAL A 138 2.79 3.69 11.48
N VAL A 139 2.20 4.11 12.59
CA VAL A 139 0.82 3.80 12.97
C VAL A 139 -0.06 5.01 12.74
N MET A 140 -1.14 4.82 11.97
CA MET A 140 -2.21 5.76 11.74
C MET A 140 -3.42 5.35 12.59
N GLY A 141 -3.75 6.13 13.60
CA GLY A 141 -4.90 5.87 14.47
C GLY A 141 -6.22 6.20 13.77
N ILE A 142 -7.22 5.33 13.89
CA ILE A 142 -8.57 5.54 13.33
C ILE A 142 -9.44 6.23 14.36
N LEU A 143 -9.91 7.43 14.05
CA LEU A 143 -10.87 8.17 14.85
C LEU A 143 -12.19 8.31 14.09
N ASN A 144 -13.15 7.42 14.38
CA ASN A 144 -14.49 7.48 13.78
C ASN A 144 -15.40 8.40 14.61
N VAL A 145 -15.97 9.41 13.94
CA VAL A 145 -16.92 10.38 14.50
C VAL A 145 -18.34 10.04 13.98
N THR A 146 -18.76 8.79 14.18
CA THR A 146 -20.10 8.33 13.77
C THR A 146 -21.00 8.15 14.99
N PRO A 147 -22.34 8.27 14.83
CA PRO A 147 -23.28 8.12 15.94
C PRO A 147 -23.14 6.80 16.72
N ASP A 148 -22.71 5.74 16.04
CA ASP A 148 -22.56 4.40 16.62
C ASP A 148 -21.23 4.22 17.37
N SER A 149 -20.23 5.07 17.11
CA SER A 149 -18.86 4.89 17.65
C SER A 149 -18.71 5.27 19.12
N PHE A 150 -19.67 6.05 19.67
CA PHE A 150 -19.63 6.55 21.05
C PHE A 150 -20.97 6.35 21.78
N ALA A 151 -21.80 5.39 21.32
CA ALA A 151 -23.13 5.18 21.85
C ALA A 151 -23.13 4.37 23.13
N ASP A 152 -23.13 5.05 24.28
CA ASP A 152 -23.95 4.67 25.41
C ASP A 152 -25.26 5.46 25.34
N GLY A 153 -26.30 4.88 24.69
CA GLY A 153 -27.68 5.34 24.82
C GLY A 153 -28.14 6.56 24.00
N GLY A 154 -27.61 6.84 22.81
CA GLY A 154 -28.35 7.65 21.81
C GLY A 154 -28.49 9.14 22.07
N ARG A 155 -27.61 9.79 22.82
CA ARG A 155 -27.57 11.25 23.01
C ARG A 155 -26.21 11.81 22.60
N TYR A 156 -26.20 12.60 21.51
CA TYR A 156 -25.15 13.48 21.01
C TYR A 156 -23.71 12.99 21.27
N LEU A 157 -23.00 12.68 20.18
CA LEU A 157 -21.54 12.62 20.15
C LEU A 157 -20.99 13.79 20.98
N GLU A 158 -20.39 13.52 22.14
CA GLU A 158 -19.63 14.57 22.81
C GLU A 158 -18.31 14.72 22.05
N PRO A 159 -18.06 15.83 21.32
CA PRO A 159 -16.79 16.04 20.59
C PRO A 159 -15.58 15.82 21.51
N GLN A 160 -15.73 16.10 22.81
CA GLN A 160 -14.67 15.96 23.79
C GLN A 160 -14.15 14.52 23.92
N ALA A 161 -15.03 13.51 23.91
CA ALA A 161 -14.61 12.11 23.99
C ALA A 161 -13.75 11.69 22.76
N ALA A 162 -14.08 12.21 21.60
CA ALA A 162 -13.30 11.97 20.39
C ALA A 162 -11.94 12.68 20.44
N ILE A 163 -11.90 13.92 20.95
CA ILE A 163 -10.67 14.68 21.13
C ILE A 163 -9.76 13.96 22.14
N ASP A 164 -10.31 13.54 23.29
CA ASP A 164 -9.57 12.81 24.32
C ASP A 164 -8.99 11.51 23.76
N ARG A 165 -9.76 10.77 22.93
CA ARG A 165 -9.28 9.57 22.26
C ARG A 165 -8.14 9.86 21.28
N ALA A 166 -8.20 10.96 20.52
CA ALA A 166 -7.10 11.36 19.62
C ALA A 166 -5.82 11.66 20.43
N VAL A 167 -5.94 12.37 21.55
CA VAL A 167 -4.81 12.63 22.45
C VAL A 167 -4.23 11.33 23.01
N GLU A 168 -5.08 10.41 23.44
CA GLU A 168 -4.66 9.08 23.92
C GLU A 168 -3.92 8.30 22.80
N MET A 169 -4.45 8.27 21.55
CA MET A 169 -3.78 7.60 20.41
C MET A 169 -2.37 8.14 20.17
N VAL A 170 -2.18 9.45 20.27
CA VAL A 170 -0.86 10.07 20.13
C VAL A 170 0.06 9.67 21.30
N GLN A 171 -0.43 9.63 22.53
CA GLN A 171 0.31 9.15 23.70
C GLN A 171 0.66 7.65 23.59
N GLU A 172 -0.19 6.86 22.95
CA GLU A 172 0.03 5.43 22.63
C GLU A 172 1.06 5.22 21.52
N GLY A 173 1.43 6.29 20.78
CA GLY A 173 2.46 6.27 19.74
C GLY A 173 1.94 6.32 18.31
N ALA A 174 0.70 6.77 18.08
CA ALA A 174 0.25 7.08 16.72
C ALA A 174 1.10 8.22 16.12
N SER A 175 1.56 8.01 14.89
CA SER A 175 2.31 9.01 14.13
C SER A 175 1.42 9.92 13.28
N LEU A 176 0.18 9.48 13.03
CA LEU A 176 -0.89 10.21 12.34
C LEU A 176 -2.23 9.82 12.98
N VAL A 177 -3.22 10.70 12.90
CA VAL A 177 -4.61 10.39 13.24
C VAL A 177 -5.48 10.62 12.01
N ASP A 178 -6.33 9.65 11.69
CA ASP A 178 -7.24 9.67 10.54
C ASP A 178 -8.67 9.84 11.04
N VAL A 179 -9.27 10.99 10.75
CA VAL A 179 -10.56 11.42 11.31
C VAL A 179 -11.64 11.29 10.24
N GLY A 180 -12.65 10.45 10.48
CA GLY A 180 -13.76 10.23 9.56
C GLY A 180 -15.12 10.33 10.24
N ALA A 181 -16.09 11.00 9.60
CA ALA A 181 -17.44 11.20 10.11
C ALA A 181 -18.52 10.43 9.34
N GLU A 182 -18.13 9.64 8.36
CA GLU A 182 -18.98 8.72 7.61
C GLU A 182 -18.45 7.28 7.75
N SER A 183 -19.34 6.35 7.98
CA SER A 183 -18.97 4.92 7.96
C SER A 183 -18.87 4.45 6.50
N THR A 184 -17.70 3.95 6.12
CA THR A 184 -17.48 3.26 4.83
C THR A 184 -17.58 1.74 4.97
N SER A 185 -18.10 1.25 6.09
CA SER A 185 -18.34 -0.18 6.32
C SER A 185 -19.36 -0.76 5.34
N PRO A 186 -19.29 -2.07 5.03
CA PRO A 186 -20.26 -2.71 4.14
C PRO A 186 -21.70 -2.49 4.59
N GLY A 187 -22.54 -1.94 3.68
CA GLY A 187 -23.96 -1.71 3.94
C GLY A 187 -24.31 -0.39 4.62
N SER A 188 -23.31 0.46 4.95
CA SER A 188 -23.58 1.80 5.49
C SER A 188 -24.27 2.70 4.46
N GLU A 189 -25.16 3.57 4.94
CA GLU A 189 -25.83 4.58 4.11
C GLU A 189 -24.94 5.84 4.04
N PRO A 190 -24.78 6.42 2.83
CA PRO A 190 -24.00 7.64 2.67
C PRO A 190 -24.71 8.82 3.35
N VAL A 191 -23.93 9.74 3.91
CA VAL A 191 -24.44 11.01 4.45
C VAL A 191 -24.10 12.17 3.51
N SER A 192 -24.85 13.27 3.59
CA SER A 192 -24.53 14.47 2.80
C SER A 192 -23.22 15.11 3.29
N ALA A 193 -22.51 15.84 2.42
CA ALA A 193 -21.32 16.58 2.80
C ALA A 193 -21.59 17.60 3.95
N ALA A 194 -22.79 18.19 3.98
CA ALA A 194 -23.20 19.10 5.05
C ALA A 194 -23.35 18.40 6.40
N GLU A 195 -23.95 17.19 6.42
CA GLU A 195 -24.09 16.40 7.63
C GLU A 195 -22.74 15.83 8.09
N GLU A 196 -21.92 15.36 7.17
CA GLU A 196 -20.55 14.89 7.46
C GLU A 196 -19.71 16.01 8.08
N TRP A 197 -19.73 17.20 7.48
CA TRP A 197 -18.99 18.35 8.00
C TRP A 197 -19.48 18.76 9.39
N LYS A 198 -20.78 18.80 9.61
CA LYS A 198 -21.37 19.14 10.93
C LYS A 198 -20.87 18.22 12.04
N ARG A 199 -20.63 16.95 11.76
CA ARG A 199 -20.05 15.99 12.71
C ARG A 199 -18.55 16.19 12.85
N LEU A 200 -17.86 16.41 11.74
CA LEU A 200 -16.40 16.47 11.65
C LEU A 200 -15.82 17.74 12.26
N GLU A 201 -16.39 18.92 11.95
CA GLU A 201 -15.84 20.23 12.27
C GLU A 201 -15.48 20.40 13.75
N PRO A 202 -16.39 20.16 14.73
CA PRO A 202 -16.07 20.39 16.14
C PRO A 202 -14.99 19.43 16.68
N VAL A 203 -14.94 18.20 16.18
CA VAL A 203 -13.93 17.22 16.56
C VAL A 203 -12.59 17.56 15.92
N LEU A 204 -12.58 17.85 14.62
CA LEU A 204 -11.36 18.16 13.88
C LEU A 204 -10.67 19.42 14.46
N ALA A 205 -11.43 20.46 14.74
CA ALA A 205 -10.90 21.68 15.37
C ALA A 205 -10.26 21.36 16.74
N GLY A 206 -10.98 20.63 17.60
CA GLY A 206 -10.44 20.25 18.90
C GLY A 206 -9.23 19.33 18.83
N VAL A 207 -9.19 18.37 17.87
CA VAL A 207 -8.02 17.50 17.68
C VAL A 207 -6.81 18.32 17.23
N LEU A 208 -6.97 19.25 16.27
CA LEU A 208 -5.90 20.12 15.79
C LEU A 208 -5.30 21.00 16.90
N ASP A 209 -6.12 21.42 17.88
CA ASP A 209 -5.66 22.22 19.02
C ASP A 209 -4.90 21.40 20.08
N HIS A 210 -5.13 20.08 20.18
CA HIS A 210 -4.64 19.26 21.27
C HIS A 210 -3.55 18.26 20.91
N VAL A 211 -3.35 17.95 19.59
CA VAL A 211 -2.33 16.98 19.17
C VAL A 211 -1.29 17.61 18.24
N ASN A 212 -0.07 17.15 18.34
CA ASN A 212 1.05 17.63 17.52
C ASN A 212 1.55 16.52 16.57
N VAL A 213 0.64 15.96 15.77
CA VAL A 213 0.91 15.01 14.69
C VAL A 213 0.06 15.39 13.48
N PRO A 214 0.45 14.99 12.25
CA PRO A 214 -0.39 15.22 11.07
C PRO A 214 -1.77 14.59 11.22
N ILE A 215 -2.80 15.31 10.78
CA ILE A 215 -4.19 14.86 10.78
C ILE A 215 -4.64 14.59 9.35
N SER A 216 -5.12 13.38 9.13
CA SER A 216 -5.77 12.93 7.89
C SER A 216 -7.28 13.08 8.01
N VAL A 217 -7.95 13.50 6.95
CA VAL A 217 -9.41 13.46 6.84
C VAL A 217 -9.83 12.27 5.97
N ASP A 218 -10.64 11.35 6.52
CA ASP A 218 -11.21 10.20 5.81
C ASP A 218 -12.52 10.62 5.16
N THR A 219 -12.44 11.05 3.91
CA THR A 219 -13.59 11.47 3.10
C THR A 219 -13.29 11.35 1.60
N TYR A 220 -14.32 11.02 0.83
CA TYR A 220 -14.30 11.05 -0.64
C TYR A 220 -15.03 12.24 -1.23
N LYS A 221 -15.52 13.18 -0.38
CA LYS A 221 -16.27 14.36 -0.80
C LYS A 221 -15.37 15.59 -0.85
N PRO A 222 -15.17 16.21 -2.04
CA PRO A 222 -14.30 17.38 -2.18
C PRO A 222 -14.71 18.56 -1.28
N GLU A 223 -16.02 18.76 -1.05
CA GLU A 223 -16.53 19.84 -0.21
C GLU A 223 -16.14 19.67 1.27
N THR A 224 -16.15 18.43 1.78
CA THR A 224 -15.71 18.12 3.14
C THR A 224 -14.19 18.23 3.25
N ALA A 225 -13.46 17.66 2.28
CA ALA A 225 -12.01 17.70 2.25
C ALA A 225 -11.48 19.14 2.18
N ALA A 226 -12.08 20.02 1.36
CA ALA A 226 -11.68 21.41 1.26
C ALA A 226 -11.75 22.12 2.62
N LYS A 227 -12.89 22.01 3.29
CA LYS A 227 -13.07 22.62 4.62
C LYS A 227 -12.12 22.05 5.68
N ALA A 228 -11.87 20.74 5.62
CA ALA A 228 -10.94 20.10 6.55
C ALA A 228 -9.49 20.56 6.34
N LEU A 229 -9.04 20.69 5.08
CA LEU A 229 -7.72 21.21 4.74
C LEU A 229 -7.59 22.70 5.10
N ASP A 230 -8.61 23.51 4.83
CA ASP A 230 -8.65 24.92 5.22
C ASP A 230 -8.60 25.10 6.75
N LEU A 231 -9.16 24.15 7.53
CA LEU A 231 -9.13 24.17 9.00
C LEU A 231 -7.76 23.74 9.54
N GLY A 232 -6.97 22.97 8.77
CA GLY A 232 -5.63 22.55 9.20
C GLY A 232 -5.34 21.04 9.07
N ALA A 233 -6.27 20.23 8.54
CA ALA A 233 -5.93 18.86 8.15
C ALA A 233 -4.82 18.88 7.10
N THR A 234 -3.95 17.88 7.11
CA THR A 234 -2.73 17.86 6.30
C THR A 234 -2.61 16.63 5.40
N MET A 235 -3.65 15.79 5.34
CA MET A 235 -3.70 14.61 4.49
C MET A 235 -5.15 14.29 4.14
N VAL A 236 -5.38 13.70 2.97
CA VAL A 236 -6.69 13.17 2.56
C VAL A 236 -6.61 11.65 2.43
N ASN A 237 -7.52 10.94 3.08
CA ASN A 237 -7.71 9.51 2.91
C ASN A 237 -9.00 9.29 2.12
N ASP A 238 -8.88 9.01 0.80
CA ASP A 238 -10.02 8.87 -0.09
C ASP A 238 -10.20 7.42 -0.54
N VAL A 239 -11.23 6.77 0.00
CA VAL A 239 -11.60 5.39 -0.32
C VAL A 239 -11.98 5.19 -1.81
N THR A 240 -12.21 6.26 -2.56
CA THR A 240 -12.49 6.23 -4.00
C THR A 240 -11.26 6.46 -4.88
N SER A 241 -10.07 6.66 -4.30
CA SER A 241 -8.82 6.90 -5.04
C SER A 241 -8.82 8.20 -5.85
N LEU A 242 -9.29 9.30 -5.30
CA LEU A 242 -9.36 10.61 -5.98
C LEU A 242 -10.10 10.53 -7.33
N ARG A 243 -11.22 9.79 -7.40
CA ARG A 243 -12.00 9.68 -8.66
C ARG A 243 -12.60 10.99 -9.09
N ASP A 244 -12.97 11.86 -8.13
CA ASP A 244 -13.49 13.18 -8.44
C ASP A 244 -12.33 14.12 -8.86
N PRO A 245 -12.36 14.72 -10.07
CA PRO A 245 -11.32 15.66 -10.49
C PRO A 245 -11.18 16.87 -9.57
N LYS A 246 -12.24 17.27 -8.85
CA LYS A 246 -12.18 18.35 -7.86
C LYS A 246 -11.31 17.94 -6.66
N MET A 247 -11.38 16.65 -6.25
CA MET A 247 -10.52 16.13 -5.18
C MET A 247 -9.05 16.12 -5.62
N VAL A 248 -8.76 15.71 -6.86
CA VAL A 248 -7.41 15.79 -7.44
C VAL A 248 -6.88 17.22 -7.40
N ALA A 249 -7.66 18.17 -7.90
CA ALA A 249 -7.28 19.59 -7.93
C ALA A 249 -7.05 20.14 -6.51
N LEU A 250 -7.88 19.76 -5.54
CA LEU A 250 -7.77 20.17 -4.16
C LEU A 250 -6.46 19.64 -3.51
N VAL A 251 -6.18 18.36 -3.66
CA VAL A 251 -4.94 17.74 -3.13
C VAL A 251 -3.71 18.37 -3.76
N ALA A 252 -3.74 18.62 -5.09
CA ALA A 252 -2.65 19.30 -5.80
C ALA A 252 -2.45 20.75 -5.32
N GLN A 253 -3.54 21.50 -5.12
CA GLN A 253 -3.48 22.90 -4.67
C GLN A 253 -2.93 23.04 -3.26
N HIS A 254 -3.30 22.14 -2.33
CA HIS A 254 -2.82 22.16 -0.94
C HIS A 254 -1.47 21.48 -0.77
N ASP A 255 -0.96 20.80 -1.80
CA ASP A 255 0.31 20.04 -1.79
C ASP A 255 0.43 19.09 -0.58
N VAL A 256 -0.63 18.33 -0.31
CA VAL A 256 -0.72 17.40 0.82
C VAL A 256 -0.70 15.94 0.38
N PRO A 257 -0.26 15.01 1.23
CA PRO A 257 -0.39 13.59 0.98
C PRO A 257 -1.83 13.13 0.80
N ALA A 258 -2.03 12.14 -0.08
CA ALA A 258 -3.32 11.50 -0.28
C ALA A 258 -3.21 9.99 -0.41
N VAL A 259 -4.18 9.26 0.15
CA VAL A 259 -4.30 7.80 0.02
C VAL A 259 -5.19 7.46 -1.17
N LEU A 260 -4.67 6.63 -2.06
CA LEU A 260 -5.40 6.00 -3.14
C LEU A 260 -5.78 4.57 -2.71
N MET A 261 -7.05 4.34 -2.38
CA MET A 261 -7.51 3.02 -1.93
C MET A 261 -8.33 2.31 -3.01
N HIS A 262 -8.05 1.01 -3.23
CA HIS A 262 -8.87 0.20 -4.12
C HIS A 262 -10.14 -0.30 -3.45
N MET A 263 -11.28 0.00 -4.06
CA MET A 263 -12.59 -0.57 -3.72
C MET A 263 -13.30 -1.03 -5.00
N LEU A 264 -13.88 -2.24 -4.97
CA LEU A 264 -14.73 -2.72 -6.06
C LEU A 264 -16.18 -2.30 -5.78
N GLY A 265 -16.77 -1.49 -6.69
CA GLY A 265 -18.13 -0.97 -6.52
C GLY A 265 -18.20 0.19 -5.53
N GLU A 266 -19.27 0.23 -4.74
CA GLU A 266 -19.56 1.25 -3.73
C GLU A 266 -19.75 0.60 -2.36
N PRO A 267 -19.56 1.33 -1.22
CA PRO A 267 -19.68 0.75 0.12
C PRO A 267 -20.96 -0.05 0.35
N LYS A 268 -22.10 0.43 -0.18
CA LYS A 268 -23.41 -0.22 -0.04
C LYS A 268 -23.50 -1.57 -0.77
N THR A 269 -22.79 -1.77 -1.87
CA THR A 269 -22.95 -2.93 -2.76
C THR A 269 -21.67 -3.76 -2.92
N MET A 270 -20.53 -3.28 -2.48
CA MET A 270 -19.20 -3.86 -2.74
C MET A 270 -19.03 -5.32 -2.32
N GLN A 271 -19.81 -5.81 -1.34
CA GLN A 271 -19.72 -7.19 -0.86
C GLN A 271 -20.69 -8.14 -1.57
N LYS A 272 -21.47 -7.66 -2.55
CA LYS A 272 -22.35 -8.52 -3.35
C LYS A 272 -21.56 -9.19 -4.47
N SER A 273 -21.05 -10.40 -4.21
CA SER A 273 -20.32 -11.24 -5.18
C SER A 273 -19.13 -10.52 -5.84
N PRO A 274 -18.12 -10.08 -5.09
CA PRO A 274 -16.95 -9.48 -5.69
C PRO A 274 -16.17 -10.51 -6.53
N GLU A 275 -15.98 -10.24 -7.81
CA GLU A 275 -15.27 -11.09 -8.76
C GLU A 275 -14.01 -10.41 -9.29
N TYR A 276 -12.93 -11.17 -9.41
CA TYR A 276 -11.64 -10.77 -9.97
C TYR A 276 -11.09 -11.91 -10.81
N GLU A 277 -10.43 -11.61 -11.90
CA GLU A 277 -9.63 -12.62 -12.62
C GLU A 277 -8.35 -12.93 -11.83
N ASP A 278 -7.64 -11.90 -11.39
CA ASP A 278 -6.52 -11.96 -10.47
C ASP A 278 -6.57 -10.73 -9.58
N VAL A 279 -7.01 -10.92 -8.34
CA VAL A 279 -7.25 -9.81 -7.41
C VAL A 279 -6.04 -8.91 -7.20
N VAL A 280 -4.82 -9.46 -7.18
CA VAL A 280 -3.60 -8.67 -6.97
C VAL A 280 -3.24 -7.88 -8.22
N ALA A 281 -3.26 -8.53 -9.39
CA ALA A 281 -2.94 -7.88 -10.65
C ALA A 281 -3.97 -6.79 -11.02
N ASP A 282 -5.26 -7.05 -10.78
CA ASP A 282 -6.34 -6.10 -11.05
C ASP A 282 -6.22 -4.85 -10.17
N ILE A 283 -5.90 -5.03 -8.88
CA ILE A 283 -5.67 -3.91 -7.96
C ILE A 283 -4.41 -3.13 -8.33
N VAL A 284 -3.31 -3.80 -8.69
CA VAL A 284 -2.08 -3.12 -9.15
C VAL A 284 -2.37 -2.29 -10.39
N ARG A 285 -3.12 -2.85 -11.36
CA ARG A 285 -3.53 -2.13 -12.58
C ARG A 285 -4.38 -0.90 -12.25
N PHE A 286 -5.37 -1.07 -11.38
CA PHE A 286 -6.25 0.02 -10.93
C PHE A 286 -5.44 1.14 -10.26
N LEU A 287 -4.62 0.81 -9.26
CA LEU A 287 -3.86 1.81 -8.52
C LEU A 287 -2.83 2.52 -9.41
N ARG A 288 -2.22 1.80 -10.38
CA ARG A 288 -1.31 2.41 -11.37
C ARG A 288 -2.03 3.47 -12.21
N ALA A 289 -3.23 3.16 -12.70
CA ALA A 289 -4.05 4.12 -13.44
C ALA A 289 -4.41 5.34 -12.56
N ARG A 290 -4.82 5.11 -11.31
CA ARG A 290 -5.16 6.20 -10.38
C ARG A 290 -3.94 7.07 -10.02
N ILE A 291 -2.74 6.48 -9.89
CA ILE A 291 -1.49 7.25 -9.72
C ILE A 291 -1.24 8.13 -10.94
N SER A 292 -1.39 7.59 -12.17
CA SER A 292 -1.22 8.37 -13.41
C SER A 292 -2.18 9.55 -13.46
N ASP A 293 -3.47 9.29 -13.26
CA ASP A 293 -4.52 10.31 -13.29
C ASP A 293 -4.28 11.43 -12.25
N ALA A 294 -3.87 11.06 -11.03
CA ALA A 294 -3.56 12.03 -9.97
C ALA A 294 -2.34 12.89 -10.32
N VAL A 295 -1.28 12.28 -10.85
CA VAL A 295 -0.06 13.00 -11.27
C VAL A 295 -0.34 13.89 -12.46
N GLU A 296 -1.09 13.44 -13.47
CA GLU A 296 -1.55 14.25 -14.61
C GLU A 296 -2.42 15.43 -14.16
N GLY A 297 -3.18 15.25 -13.09
CA GLY A 297 -3.97 16.30 -12.44
C GLY A 297 -3.18 17.25 -11.54
N GLY A 298 -1.85 17.08 -11.45
CA GLY A 298 -0.93 18.00 -10.75
C GLY A 298 -0.54 17.57 -9.34
N VAL A 299 -0.99 16.42 -8.84
CA VAL A 299 -0.56 15.91 -7.52
C VAL A 299 0.90 15.46 -7.59
N GLY A 300 1.72 15.92 -6.65
CA GLY A 300 3.11 15.48 -6.52
C GLY A 300 3.18 13.96 -6.34
N PRO A 301 3.98 13.23 -7.15
CA PRO A 301 4.04 11.77 -7.03
C PRO A 301 4.51 11.28 -5.66
N GLU A 302 5.29 12.07 -4.93
CA GLU A 302 5.75 11.79 -3.56
C GLU A 302 4.63 11.90 -2.52
N ASN A 303 3.54 12.60 -2.82
CA ASN A 303 2.38 12.79 -1.96
C ASN A 303 1.36 11.65 -2.06
N LEU A 304 1.61 10.65 -2.93
CA LEU A 304 0.68 9.54 -3.10
C LEU A 304 1.06 8.32 -2.25
N VAL A 305 0.08 7.82 -1.52
CA VAL A 305 0.12 6.58 -0.74
C VAL A 305 -0.88 5.60 -1.35
N VAL A 306 -0.57 4.31 -1.43
CA VAL A 306 -1.48 3.30 -1.98
C VAL A 306 -1.99 2.36 -0.90
N ASP A 307 -3.29 2.03 -0.97
CA ASP A 307 -3.94 1.03 -0.12
C ASP A 307 -4.66 -0.01 -1.00
N PRO A 308 -4.34 -1.30 -0.90
CA PRO A 308 -5.03 -2.36 -1.62
C PRO A 308 -6.49 -2.54 -1.19
N GLY A 309 -6.94 -1.88 -0.12
CA GLY A 309 -8.33 -1.86 0.35
C GLY A 309 -8.80 -3.21 0.89
N ILE A 310 -8.11 -3.74 1.89
CA ILE A 310 -8.52 -4.96 2.60
C ILE A 310 -9.95 -4.81 3.13
N GLY A 311 -10.83 -5.77 2.79
CA GLY A 311 -12.23 -5.77 3.23
C GLY A 311 -13.20 -4.96 2.36
N PHE A 312 -12.72 -4.23 1.34
CA PHE A 312 -13.54 -3.42 0.45
C PHE A 312 -13.79 -4.12 -0.88
N GLY A 313 -14.97 -4.74 -1.04
CA GLY A 313 -15.33 -5.51 -2.23
C GLY A 313 -14.43 -6.73 -2.43
N LYS A 314 -14.20 -7.52 -1.37
CA LYS A 314 -13.28 -8.65 -1.38
C LYS A 314 -13.79 -9.79 -0.52
N THR A 315 -13.66 -11.04 -1.00
CA THR A 315 -13.90 -12.25 -0.21
C THR A 315 -12.80 -12.46 0.84
N VAL A 316 -12.97 -13.44 1.73
CA VAL A 316 -11.89 -13.85 2.66
C VAL A 316 -10.65 -14.26 1.88
N ASP A 317 -10.81 -15.11 0.85
CA ASP A 317 -9.69 -15.59 0.02
C ASP A 317 -8.98 -14.46 -0.71
N HIS A 318 -9.70 -13.47 -1.24
CA HIS A 318 -9.12 -12.29 -1.88
C HIS A 318 -8.25 -11.49 -0.88
N ASN A 319 -8.74 -11.28 0.35
CA ASN A 319 -7.97 -10.59 1.38
C ASN A 319 -6.69 -11.35 1.75
N LEU A 320 -6.76 -12.67 1.88
CA LEU A 320 -5.60 -13.52 2.16
C LEU A 320 -4.59 -13.52 1.01
N GLN A 321 -5.06 -13.55 -0.25
CA GLN A 321 -4.19 -13.46 -1.42
C GLN A 321 -3.46 -12.10 -1.47
N ILE A 322 -4.16 -10.99 -1.22
CA ILE A 322 -3.57 -9.66 -1.18
C ILE A 322 -2.49 -9.58 -0.09
N LEU A 323 -2.78 -10.01 1.13
CA LEU A 323 -1.81 -9.99 2.24
C LEU A 323 -0.60 -10.88 1.95
N ARG A 324 -0.80 -12.07 1.36
CA ARG A 324 0.29 -12.98 0.96
C ARG A 324 1.19 -12.38 -0.11
N GLN A 325 0.61 -11.63 -1.06
CA GLN A 325 1.31 -11.05 -2.21
C GLN A 325 1.46 -9.53 -2.11
N LEU A 326 1.34 -8.96 -0.91
CA LEU A 326 1.39 -7.50 -0.70
C LEU A 326 2.65 -6.85 -1.30
N GLY A 327 3.76 -7.58 -1.36
CA GLY A 327 4.98 -7.14 -1.98
C GLY A 327 4.85 -6.72 -3.46
N ALA A 328 3.84 -7.22 -4.18
CA ALA A 328 3.60 -6.82 -5.57
C ALA A 328 3.29 -5.33 -5.71
N PHE A 329 2.61 -4.73 -4.71
CA PHE A 329 2.28 -3.30 -4.71
C PHE A 329 3.50 -2.38 -4.56
N ARG A 330 4.65 -2.88 -4.11
CA ARG A 330 5.93 -2.14 -4.12
C ARG A 330 6.31 -1.69 -5.53
N SER A 331 5.89 -2.44 -6.57
CA SER A 331 6.11 -2.09 -7.98
C SER A 331 5.40 -0.81 -8.43
N LEU A 332 4.50 -0.25 -7.61
CA LEU A 332 3.88 1.06 -7.83
C LEU A 332 4.77 2.24 -7.41
N GLY A 333 5.86 1.99 -6.65
CA GLY A 333 6.80 2.99 -6.20
C GLY A 333 6.24 3.98 -5.18
N ARG A 334 5.18 3.60 -4.48
CA ARG A 334 4.52 4.42 -3.44
C ARG A 334 4.54 3.68 -2.10
N PRO A 335 4.54 4.40 -0.96
CA PRO A 335 4.35 3.75 0.32
C PRO A 335 3.01 3.03 0.37
N ILE A 336 3.00 1.84 1.00
CA ILE A 336 1.80 1.02 1.12
C ILE A 336 1.20 1.25 2.50
N LEU A 337 -0.07 1.66 2.54
CA LEU A 337 -0.92 1.69 3.70
C LEU A 337 -1.77 0.42 3.75
N VAL A 338 -1.96 -0.15 4.93
CA VAL A 338 -2.84 -1.30 5.15
C VAL A 338 -3.68 -1.12 6.40
N GLY A 339 -5.02 -1.25 6.25
CA GLY A 339 -5.97 -1.28 7.34
C GLY A 339 -6.55 -2.69 7.52
N VAL A 340 -6.12 -3.41 8.56
CA VAL A 340 -6.60 -4.77 8.89
C VAL A 340 -7.37 -4.85 10.21
N SER A 341 -7.34 -3.77 11.01
CA SER A 341 -7.94 -3.72 12.34
C SER A 341 -9.45 -4.01 12.29
N ARG A 342 -9.89 -4.97 13.08
CA ARG A 342 -11.29 -5.39 13.31
C ARG A 342 -12.06 -5.82 12.06
N LYS A 343 -11.37 -6.10 10.93
CA LYS A 343 -11.99 -6.44 9.64
C LYS A 343 -12.76 -7.77 9.68
N THR A 344 -13.86 -7.83 8.92
CA THR A 344 -14.80 -8.98 8.88
C THR A 344 -14.13 -10.30 8.50
N PHE A 345 -13.10 -10.28 7.64
CA PHE A 345 -12.39 -11.49 7.25
C PHE A 345 -11.70 -12.17 8.45
N LEU A 346 -11.22 -11.39 9.43
CA LEU A 346 -10.64 -11.92 10.67
C LEU A 346 -11.71 -12.65 11.50
N GLY A 347 -12.88 -12.02 11.69
CA GLY A 347 -13.98 -12.64 12.41
C GLY A 347 -14.43 -13.95 11.77
N LYS A 348 -14.49 -14.02 10.42
CA LYS A 348 -14.82 -15.26 9.70
C LYS A 348 -13.78 -16.37 9.84
N LEU A 349 -12.50 -16.02 10.02
CA LEU A 349 -11.42 -17.00 10.18
C LEU A 349 -11.29 -17.49 11.62
N LEU A 350 -11.57 -16.62 12.59
CA LEU A 350 -11.43 -16.90 14.02
C LEU A 350 -12.72 -17.33 14.68
N ASP A 351 -13.87 -17.25 13.97
CA ASP A 351 -15.21 -17.36 14.53
C ASP A 351 -15.39 -16.41 15.72
N ALA A 352 -15.00 -15.12 15.52
CA ALA A 352 -14.88 -14.13 16.58
C ALA A 352 -15.66 -12.84 16.29
N GLU A 353 -16.27 -12.29 17.33
CA GLU A 353 -16.91 -10.98 17.30
C GLU A 353 -15.88 -9.85 17.12
N VAL A 354 -16.34 -8.61 16.90
CA VAL A 354 -15.48 -7.47 16.55
C VAL A 354 -14.44 -7.19 17.63
N GLU A 355 -14.83 -7.32 18.88
CA GLU A 355 -14.00 -7.06 20.07
C GLU A 355 -12.86 -8.08 20.24
N ASP A 356 -13.07 -9.30 19.75
CA ASP A 356 -12.14 -10.44 19.89
C ASP A 356 -11.24 -10.65 18.66
N ARG A 357 -11.05 -9.60 17.83
CA ARG A 357 -10.23 -9.67 16.59
C ARG A 357 -8.84 -9.06 16.72
N LEU A 358 -8.45 -8.64 17.92
CA LEU A 358 -7.19 -7.91 18.15
C LEU A 358 -5.98 -8.72 17.69
N GLU A 359 -5.82 -9.96 18.19
CA GLU A 359 -4.66 -10.81 17.89
C GLU A 359 -4.57 -11.13 16.39
N GLY A 360 -5.71 -11.39 15.76
CA GLY A 360 -5.78 -11.59 14.30
C GLY A 360 -5.37 -10.34 13.53
N GLY A 361 -5.78 -9.17 14.00
CA GLY A 361 -5.39 -7.87 13.45
C GLY A 361 -3.90 -7.62 13.56
N LEU A 362 -3.31 -7.88 14.73
CA LEU A 362 -1.88 -7.74 14.98
C LEU A 362 -1.05 -8.69 14.10
N ALA A 363 -1.47 -9.96 14.02
CA ALA A 363 -0.81 -10.96 13.17
C ALA A 363 -0.81 -10.53 11.69
N ALA A 364 -1.96 -10.09 11.18
CA ALA A 364 -2.10 -9.59 9.81
C ALA A 364 -1.26 -8.33 9.55
N ALA A 365 -1.20 -7.40 10.52
CA ALA A 365 -0.40 -6.18 10.44
C ALA A 365 1.11 -6.49 10.38
N VAL A 366 1.61 -7.38 11.23
CA VAL A 366 3.02 -7.82 11.25
C VAL A 366 3.40 -8.47 9.91
N LEU A 367 2.55 -9.35 9.36
CA LEU A 367 2.77 -9.95 8.05
C LEU A 367 2.72 -8.92 6.91
N ALA A 368 1.81 -7.95 6.98
CA ALA A 368 1.76 -6.85 6.02
C ALA A 368 3.08 -6.04 6.03
N VAL A 369 3.60 -5.71 7.19
CA VAL A 369 4.91 -5.03 7.35
C VAL A 369 6.07 -5.87 6.80
N ARG A 370 6.05 -7.18 7.04
CA ARG A 370 7.02 -8.12 6.44
C ARG A 370 6.99 -8.08 4.91
N HIS A 371 5.83 -7.87 4.31
CA HIS A 371 5.63 -7.81 2.87
C HIS A 371 5.69 -6.39 2.29
N GLY A 372 6.05 -5.36 3.10
CA GLY A 372 6.38 -4.03 2.59
C GLY A 372 5.40 -2.92 2.94
N ALA A 373 4.37 -3.16 3.78
CA ALA A 373 3.57 -2.08 4.33
C ALA A 373 4.46 -1.09 5.12
N ARG A 374 4.17 0.20 4.99
CA ARG A 374 4.88 1.28 5.67
C ARG A 374 3.99 2.02 6.65
N ILE A 375 2.68 1.96 6.45
CA ILE A 375 1.68 2.60 7.30
C ILE A 375 0.64 1.54 7.67
N ILE A 376 0.37 1.39 8.97
CA ILE A 376 -0.69 0.52 9.49
C ILE A 376 -1.78 1.41 10.09
N ARG A 377 -2.98 1.33 9.50
CA ARG A 377 -4.18 2.04 9.96
C ARG A 377 -4.97 1.14 10.92
N THR A 378 -5.17 1.59 12.17
CA THR A 378 -5.70 0.74 13.25
C THR A 378 -6.53 1.51 14.28
N HIS A 379 -7.49 0.83 14.93
CA HIS A 379 -8.20 1.32 16.11
C HIS A 379 -7.40 1.09 17.41
N ASP A 380 -6.62 0.00 17.44
CA ASP A 380 -5.90 -0.54 18.60
C ASP A 380 -4.43 -0.08 18.53
N VAL A 381 -4.22 1.24 18.77
CA VAL A 381 -2.93 1.92 18.53
C VAL A 381 -1.83 1.35 19.38
N LYS A 382 -2.03 1.29 20.70
CA LYS A 382 -1.02 0.85 21.67
C LYS A 382 -0.47 -0.55 21.38
N GLU A 383 -1.37 -1.50 21.15
CA GLU A 383 -1.04 -2.89 20.85
C GLU A 383 -0.32 -3.00 19.51
N THR A 384 -0.79 -2.24 18.50
CA THR A 384 -0.18 -2.21 17.17
C THR A 384 1.22 -1.62 17.22
N VAL A 385 1.44 -0.47 17.88
CA VAL A 385 2.77 0.14 18.05
C VAL A 385 3.76 -0.85 18.68
N ARG A 386 3.34 -1.55 19.73
CA ARG A 386 4.19 -2.54 20.42
C ARG A 386 4.53 -3.74 19.53
N ALA A 387 3.54 -4.26 18.81
CA ALA A 387 3.76 -5.38 17.88
C ALA A 387 4.69 -4.99 16.73
N LEU A 388 4.52 -3.79 16.18
CA LEU A 388 5.33 -3.30 15.06
C LEU A 388 6.75 -2.92 15.48
N ALA A 389 6.97 -2.47 16.71
CA ALA A 389 8.32 -2.26 17.23
C ALA A 389 9.15 -3.56 17.22
N ILE A 390 8.54 -4.69 17.59
CA ILE A 390 9.17 -6.00 17.51
C ILE A 390 9.38 -6.45 16.05
N ALA A 391 8.36 -6.27 15.21
CA ALA A 391 8.45 -6.62 13.79
C ALA A 391 9.58 -5.85 13.09
N ASP A 392 9.66 -4.53 13.29
CA ASP A 392 10.70 -3.68 12.71
C ASP A 392 12.09 -4.05 13.22
N ALA A 393 12.25 -4.40 14.51
CA ALA A 393 13.51 -4.88 15.07
C ALA A 393 13.95 -6.20 14.42
N ILE A 394 13.06 -7.19 14.28
CA ILE A 394 13.32 -8.46 13.60
C ILE A 394 13.71 -8.23 12.13
N LEU A 395 13.07 -7.27 11.47
CA LEU A 395 13.34 -6.91 10.09
C LEU A 395 14.60 -6.03 9.94
N GLY A 396 15.34 -5.73 11.00
CA GLY A 396 16.57 -4.92 10.96
C GLY A 396 16.32 -3.48 10.54
N LYS A 397 15.12 -2.94 10.79
CA LYS A 397 14.85 -1.53 10.65
C LYS A 397 15.35 -0.83 11.92
N SER A 398 16.28 0.11 11.79
CA SER A 398 16.95 0.77 12.92
C SER A 398 15.95 1.38 13.92
N PRO A 399 16.23 1.34 15.23
CA PRO A 399 15.53 2.18 16.20
C PRO A 399 15.74 3.67 15.87
N ALA A 400 14.73 4.48 16.20
CA ALA A 400 14.78 5.93 16.01
C ALA A 400 15.87 6.56 16.87
#